data_1c2c05d753c40fd93f5a74a2ac4e0959
#
_entry.id   1c2c05d753c40fd93f5a74a2ac4e0959
#
_cell.length_a   1.000
_cell.length_b   1.000
_cell.length_c   1.000
_cell.angle_alpha   90.00
_cell.angle_beta   90.00
_cell.angle_gamma   90.00
#
_symmetry.space_group_name_H-M   'P 1'
#
loop_
_entity.id
_entity.type
_entity.pdbx_description
1 polymer ?
#
loop_
_entity_poly.entity_id
_entity_poly.type
_entity_poly.pdbx_seq_one_letter_code
_entity_poly.pdbx_strand_id
1 'polypeptide(L)'
;THRKIKHVLQQATKIWTHNDLHASNLFWSTQSADANITAVIDFGLSDRNSALYDLAITIERNFIDWLALEHTSQINVDEAGLSAFLQAYCAEIHPQQDFSILPELLKNVHLDFAFSELEYFVGITQNLKHADAAYYDWIVGHVNWFFTEQGQQFTQTFTRLLQRELS
;
A
#
# COMPACT_ATOMS: atom_id res chain seq x y z
N THR A 1 -7.03 17.39 5.08
CA THR A 1 -6.65 16.17 4.31
C THR A 1 -7.64 15.03 4.50
N HIS A 2 -7.92 14.55 5.73
CA HIS A 2 -8.85 13.43 5.99
C HIS A 2 -10.24 13.62 5.35
N ARG A 3 -10.83 14.80 5.42
CA ARG A 3 -12.14 15.10 4.80
C ARG A 3 -12.10 14.96 3.27
N LYS A 4 -10.99 15.37 2.61
CA LYS A 4 -10.82 15.23 1.17
C LYS A 4 -10.74 13.76 0.79
N ILE A 5 -9.90 12.97 1.48
CA ILE A 5 -9.76 11.52 1.25
C ILE A 5 -11.13 10.84 1.38
N LYS A 6 -11.81 11.04 2.51
CA LYS A 6 -13.13 10.47 2.76
C LYS A 6 -14.13 10.82 1.63
N HIS A 7 -14.17 12.08 1.22
CA HIS A 7 -15.08 12.53 0.16
C HIS A 7 -14.77 11.83 -1.17
N VAL A 8 -13.50 11.79 -1.61
CA VAL A 8 -13.11 11.14 -2.86
C VAL A 8 -13.43 9.63 -2.83
N LEU A 9 -13.10 8.94 -1.74
CA LEU A 9 -13.39 7.50 -1.61
C LEU A 9 -14.89 7.19 -1.56
N GLN A 10 -15.70 8.09 -0.97
CA GLN A 10 -17.16 7.91 -0.95
C GLN A 10 -17.80 8.13 -2.32
N GLN A 11 -17.23 8.99 -3.17
CA GLN A 11 -17.71 9.24 -4.53
C GLN A 11 -17.15 8.25 -5.56
N ALA A 12 -16.07 7.54 -5.22
CA ALA A 12 -15.45 6.59 -6.12
C ALA A 12 -16.37 5.39 -6.42
N THR A 13 -16.37 4.96 -7.69
CA THR A 13 -17.06 3.74 -8.08
C THR A 13 -16.50 2.55 -7.31
N LYS A 14 -17.39 1.76 -6.72
CA LYS A 14 -17.02 0.54 -5.99
C LYS A 14 -16.90 -0.62 -6.97
N ILE A 15 -15.72 -1.20 -7.04
CA ILE A 15 -15.41 -2.40 -7.82
C ILE A 15 -14.98 -3.52 -6.87
N TRP A 16 -14.88 -4.76 -7.36
CA TRP A 16 -14.20 -5.81 -6.62
C TRP A 16 -12.70 -5.53 -6.62
N THR A 17 -12.11 -5.49 -5.45
CA THR A 17 -10.71 -5.20 -5.20
C THR A 17 -10.06 -6.37 -4.45
N HIS A 18 -8.76 -6.53 -4.58
CA HIS A 18 -8.00 -7.57 -3.88
C HIS A 18 -7.78 -7.20 -2.41
N ASN A 19 -7.48 -5.96 -2.13
CA ASN A 19 -7.16 -5.34 -0.83
C ASN A 19 -5.92 -5.91 -0.11
N ASP A 20 -5.15 -6.79 -0.76
CA ASP A 20 -3.90 -7.34 -0.24
C ASP A 20 -2.97 -7.79 -1.37
N LEU A 21 -2.91 -7.02 -2.47
CA LEU A 21 -2.09 -7.40 -3.61
C LEU A 21 -0.61 -7.10 -3.36
N HIS A 22 0.15 -8.14 -3.09
CA HIS A 22 1.61 -8.08 -2.99
C HIS A 22 2.27 -9.25 -3.73
N ALA A 23 3.60 -9.16 -3.96
CA ALA A 23 4.33 -10.06 -4.84
C ALA A 23 4.21 -11.55 -4.47
N SER A 24 4.04 -11.89 -3.18
CA SER A 24 3.85 -13.28 -2.75
C SER A 24 2.43 -13.81 -2.98
N ASN A 25 1.46 -12.95 -3.33
CA ASN A 25 0.13 -13.36 -3.78
C ASN A 25 0.05 -13.53 -5.31
N LEU A 26 1.22 -13.52 -5.99
CA LEU A 26 1.34 -13.69 -7.43
C LEU A 26 2.15 -14.93 -7.76
N PHE A 27 1.63 -15.77 -8.67
CA PHE A 27 2.41 -16.84 -9.27
C PHE A 27 3.09 -16.34 -10.55
N TRP A 28 4.35 -16.66 -10.70
CA TRP A 28 5.19 -16.21 -11.80
C TRP A 28 5.57 -17.42 -12.68
N SER A 29 5.65 -17.20 -13.99
CA SER A 29 6.00 -18.25 -14.95
C SER A 29 7.44 -18.78 -14.79
N THR A 30 8.34 -17.93 -14.34
CA THR A 30 9.76 -18.23 -14.10
C THR A 30 10.29 -17.35 -12.96
N GLN A 31 11.57 -17.53 -12.58
CA GLN A 31 12.28 -16.67 -11.62
C GLN A 31 13.13 -15.58 -12.31
N SER A 32 12.85 -15.28 -13.57
CA SER A 32 13.58 -14.26 -14.35
C SER A 32 12.86 -12.92 -14.36
N ALA A 33 13.56 -11.84 -14.75
CA ALA A 33 13.02 -10.49 -14.80
C ALA A 33 11.90 -10.30 -15.85
N ASP A 34 11.81 -11.20 -16.83
CA ASP A 34 10.81 -11.24 -17.89
C ASP A 34 9.67 -12.24 -17.60
N ALA A 35 9.52 -12.65 -16.33
CA ALA A 35 8.45 -13.54 -15.91
C ALA A 35 7.07 -12.88 -16.08
N ASN A 36 6.10 -13.71 -16.48
CA ASN A 36 4.70 -13.28 -16.52
C ASN A 36 3.96 -13.77 -15.28
N ILE A 37 2.98 -13.00 -14.82
CA ILE A 37 2.05 -13.42 -13.79
C ILE A 37 1.13 -14.47 -14.39
N THR A 38 1.07 -15.66 -13.77
CA THR A 38 0.25 -16.79 -14.22
C THR A 38 -1.01 -16.99 -13.36
N ALA A 39 -1.00 -16.53 -12.13
CA ALA A 39 -2.17 -16.53 -11.25
C ALA A 39 -2.05 -15.45 -10.15
N VAL A 40 -3.18 -15.03 -9.67
CA VAL A 40 -3.35 -14.19 -8.47
C VAL A 40 -4.10 -15.04 -7.44
N ILE A 41 -3.67 -15.02 -6.19
CA ILE A 41 -4.24 -15.83 -5.10
C ILE A 41 -4.52 -14.96 -3.88
N ASP A 42 -5.08 -15.58 -2.86
CA ASP A 42 -5.37 -14.99 -1.56
C ASP A 42 -6.36 -13.81 -1.60
N PHE A 43 -7.56 -14.11 -2.06
CA PHE A 43 -8.68 -13.17 -2.08
C PHE A 43 -9.42 -13.07 -0.73
N GLY A 44 -8.78 -13.47 0.37
CA GLY A 44 -9.39 -13.47 1.71
C GLY A 44 -9.83 -12.09 2.21
N LEU A 45 -9.16 -11.03 1.76
CA LEU A 45 -9.51 -9.63 2.07
C LEU A 45 -10.27 -8.92 0.94
N SER A 46 -10.65 -9.65 -0.12
CA SER A 46 -11.39 -9.06 -1.24
C SER A 46 -12.75 -8.52 -0.81
N ASP A 47 -13.04 -7.29 -1.22
CA ASP A 47 -14.31 -6.64 -0.96
C ASP A 47 -14.63 -5.61 -2.07
N ARG A 48 -15.81 -5.02 -2.00
CA ARG A 48 -16.19 -3.89 -2.86
C ARG A 48 -15.63 -2.59 -2.32
N ASN A 49 -14.54 -2.13 -2.94
CA ASN A 49 -13.84 -0.91 -2.56
C ASN A 49 -13.51 -0.04 -3.78
N SER A 50 -12.83 1.09 -3.58
CA SER A 50 -12.36 1.92 -4.70
C SER A 50 -11.04 1.38 -5.25
N ALA A 51 -10.85 1.51 -6.58
CA ALA A 51 -9.57 1.18 -7.21
C ALA A 51 -8.39 1.98 -6.61
N LEU A 52 -8.64 3.22 -6.15
CA LEU A 52 -7.60 4.04 -5.49
C LEU A 52 -7.13 3.43 -4.16
N TYR A 53 -8.05 2.84 -3.40
CA TYR A 53 -7.71 2.19 -2.14
C TYR A 53 -6.86 0.94 -2.37
N ASP A 54 -7.29 0.10 -3.31
CA ASP A 54 -6.56 -1.11 -3.69
C ASP A 54 -5.17 -0.80 -4.28
N LEU A 55 -5.09 0.24 -5.12
CA LEU A 55 -3.83 0.75 -5.65
C LEU A 55 -2.89 1.23 -4.53
N ALA A 56 -3.41 1.96 -3.55
CA ALA A 56 -2.60 2.43 -2.43
C ALA A 56 -2.04 1.27 -1.59
N ILE A 57 -2.84 0.23 -1.32
CA ILE A 57 -2.37 -1.00 -0.67
C ILE A 57 -1.31 -1.68 -1.51
N THR A 58 -1.54 -1.84 -2.82
CA THR A 58 -0.57 -2.46 -3.73
C THR A 58 0.77 -1.72 -3.70
N ILE A 59 0.76 -0.38 -3.72
CA ILE A 59 1.98 0.43 -3.66
C ILE A 59 2.68 0.26 -2.31
N GLU A 60 1.95 0.37 -1.23
CA GLU A 60 2.46 0.23 0.13
C GLU A 60 3.13 -1.13 0.34
N ARG A 61 2.49 -2.20 -0.10
CA ARG A 61 2.92 -3.58 0.13
C ARG A 61 4.09 -4.04 -0.77
N ASN A 62 4.36 -3.39 -1.90
CA ASN A 62 5.36 -3.88 -2.86
C ASN A 62 6.60 -3.00 -3.00
N PHE A 63 6.51 -1.71 -2.70
CA PHE A 63 7.61 -0.78 -3.01
C PHE A 63 8.28 -0.17 -1.78
N ILE A 64 7.80 -0.48 -0.57
CA ILE A 64 8.35 0.00 0.70
C ILE A 64 8.65 -1.23 1.58
N ASP A 65 9.92 -1.37 1.97
CA ASP A 65 10.37 -2.49 2.81
C ASP A 65 10.05 -2.26 4.29
N TRP A 66 8.78 -2.39 4.63
CA TRP A 66 8.30 -2.19 6.01
C TRP A 66 8.88 -3.15 7.02
N LEU A 67 9.29 -4.36 6.62
CA LEU A 67 9.87 -5.35 7.52
C LEU A 67 11.22 -4.89 8.08
N ALA A 68 11.90 -3.98 7.38
CA ALA A 68 13.16 -3.40 7.87
C ALA A 68 12.96 -2.52 9.12
N LEU A 69 11.74 -1.97 9.38
CA LEU A 69 11.47 -1.13 10.56
C LEU A 69 11.73 -1.85 11.89
N GLU A 70 11.63 -3.17 11.94
CA GLU A 70 11.97 -3.96 13.14
C GLU A 70 13.45 -3.82 13.54
N HIS A 71 14.31 -3.43 12.59
CA HIS A 71 15.76 -3.45 12.76
C HIS A 71 16.45 -2.13 12.47
N THR A 72 15.80 -1.20 11.78
CA THR A 72 16.39 0.07 11.36
C THR A 72 15.33 1.16 11.24
N SER A 73 15.77 2.41 11.38
CA SER A 73 14.93 3.59 11.10
C SER A 73 14.95 4.01 9.64
N GLN A 74 15.82 3.41 8.82
CA GLN A 74 15.90 3.65 7.38
C GLN A 74 15.47 2.39 6.65
N ILE A 75 14.45 2.53 5.81
CA ILE A 75 13.89 1.43 5.04
C ILE A 75 14.15 1.65 3.55
N ASN A 76 14.29 0.56 2.82
CA ASN A 76 14.46 0.63 1.39
C ASN A 76 13.11 0.96 0.72
N VAL A 77 13.16 1.86 -0.27
CA VAL A 77 12.02 2.18 -1.14
C VAL A 77 12.44 1.93 -2.58
N ASP A 78 11.73 1.07 -3.29
CA ASP A 78 11.96 0.82 -4.71
C ASP A 78 11.29 1.88 -5.58
N GLU A 79 11.90 3.06 -5.65
CA GLU A 79 11.39 4.17 -6.47
C GLU A 79 11.39 3.84 -7.98
N ALA A 80 12.35 3.03 -8.45
CA ALA A 80 12.43 2.62 -9.86
C ALA A 80 11.30 1.67 -10.23
N GLY A 81 11.05 0.66 -9.41
CA GLY A 81 9.91 -0.26 -9.57
C GLY A 81 8.57 0.46 -9.46
N LEU A 82 8.43 1.36 -8.48
CA LEU A 82 7.22 2.19 -8.34
C LEU A 82 6.97 3.05 -9.58
N SER A 83 8.00 3.67 -10.13
CA SER A 83 7.89 4.48 -11.36
C SER A 83 7.43 3.62 -12.55
N ALA A 84 8.06 2.45 -12.77
CA ALA A 84 7.68 1.53 -13.84
C ALA A 84 6.25 1.00 -13.67
N PHE A 85 5.86 0.66 -12.45
CA PHE A 85 4.52 0.22 -12.12
C PHE A 85 3.47 1.28 -12.43
N LEU A 86 3.68 2.53 -11.97
CA LEU A 86 2.75 3.63 -12.22
C LEU A 86 2.61 3.93 -13.71
N GLN A 87 3.72 3.91 -14.46
CA GLN A 87 3.70 4.10 -15.90
C GLN A 87 2.82 3.05 -16.59
N ALA A 88 3.04 1.76 -16.28
CA ALA A 88 2.27 0.67 -16.84
C ALA A 88 0.79 0.74 -16.42
N TYR A 89 0.52 1.01 -15.14
CA TYR A 89 -0.83 1.12 -14.60
C TYR A 89 -1.62 2.25 -15.26
N CYS A 90 -1.04 3.44 -15.40
CA CYS A 90 -1.69 4.58 -16.04
C CYS A 90 -1.91 4.39 -17.53
N ALA A 91 -1.03 3.65 -18.23
CA ALA A 91 -1.21 3.32 -19.64
C ALA A 91 -2.43 2.42 -19.89
N GLU A 92 -2.73 1.51 -18.96
CA GLU A 92 -3.84 0.55 -19.10
C GLU A 92 -5.21 1.13 -18.72
N ILE A 93 -5.28 1.98 -17.68
CA ILE A 93 -6.57 2.32 -17.08
C ILE A 93 -7.09 3.72 -17.40
N HIS A 94 -6.37 4.59 -18.09
CA HIS A 94 -6.80 5.97 -18.38
C HIS A 94 -7.55 6.59 -17.18
N PRO A 95 -6.86 7.05 -16.14
CA PRO A 95 -7.45 7.33 -14.86
C PRO A 95 -8.53 8.43 -14.93
N GLN A 96 -9.75 8.06 -14.59
CA GLN A 96 -10.86 9.01 -14.42
C GLN A 96 -11.02 9.48 -12.96
N GLN A 97 -10.10 9.07 -12.06
CA GLN A 97 -10.17 9.30 -10.63
C GLN A 97 -9.16 10.38 -10.20
N ASP A 98 -9.44 11.06 -9.09
CA ASP A 98 -8.51 12.03 -8.50
C ASP A 98 -7.36 11.33 -7.77
N PHE A 99 -6.29 11.00 -8.50
CA PHE A 99 -5.08 10.38 -7.98
C PHE A 99 -4.31 11.29 -7.00
N SER A 100 -4.64 12.58 -6.93
CA SER A 100 -3.94 13.52 -6.04
C SER A 100 -4.08 13.18 -4.55
N ILE A 101 -5.00 12.28 -4.20
CA ILE A 101 -5.15 11.82 -2.80
C ILE A 101 -4.21 10.66 -2.44
N LEU A 102 -3.62 9.95 -3.42
CA LEU A 102 -2.82 8.74 -3.17
C LEU A 102 -1.68 8.97 -2.18
N PRO A 103 -0.87 10.06 -2.25
CA PRO A 103 0.21 10.27 -1.30
C PRO A 103 -0.24 10.40 0.15
N GLU A 104 -1.45 10.92 0.37
CA GLU A 104 -2.03 11.02 1.70
C GLU A 104 -2.81 9.76 2.10
N LEU A 105 -3.41 9.07 1.13
CA LEU A 105 -4.11 7.80 1.36
C LEU A 105 -3.11 6.71 1.76
N LEU A 106 -1.95 6.66 1.12
CA LEU A 106 -0.88 5.71 1.39
C LEU A 106 -0.45 5.68 2.87
N LYS A 107 -0.48 6.83 3.55
CA LYS A 107 -0.15 6.94 4.98
C LYS A 107 -1.14 6.22 5.91
N ASN A 108 -2.28 5.78 5.40
CA ASN A 108 -3.37 5.28 6.22
C ASN A 108 -3.89 3.90 5.79
N VAL A 109 -3.57 3.41 4.59
CA VAL A 109 -4.19 2.18 4.07
C VAL A 109 -3.83 0.93 4.87
N HIS A 110 -2.63 0.89 5.46
CA HIS A 110 -2.19 -0.23 6.28
C HIS A 110 -2.89 -0.29 7.65
N LEU A 111 -3.53 0.80 8.10
CA LEU A 111 -4.14 0.85 9.44
C LEU A 111 -5.28 -0.16 9.61
N ASP A 112 -6.08 -0.38 8.56
CA ASP A 112 -7.19 -1.35 8.62
C ASP A 112 -6.64 -2.76 8.87
N PHE A 113 -5.57 -3.14 8.17
CA PHE A 113 -4.89 -4.41 8.38
C PHE A 113 -4.26 -4.49 9.79
N ALA A 114 -3.48 -3.48 10.18
CA ALA A 114 -2.79 -3.46 11.46
C ALA A 114 -3.75 -3.49 12.66
N PHE A 115 -4.90 -2.82 12.58
CA PHE A 115 -5.93 -2.90 13.62
C PHE A 115 -6.60 -4.28 13.67
N SER A 116 -6.85 -4.92 12.52
CA SER A 116 -7.38 -6.28 12.47
C SER A 116 -6.42 -7.29 13.09
N GLU A 117 -5.13 -7.17 12.83
CA GLU A 117 -4.10 -8.00 13.44
C GLU A 117 -3.99 -7.77 14.96
N LEU A 118 -4.06 -6.51 15.39
CA LEU A 118 -4.06 -6.18 16.81
C LEU A 118 -5.27 -6.80 17.53
N GLU A 119 -6.47 -6.69 16.95
CA GLU A 119 -7.68 -7.31 17.48
C GLU A 119 -7.56 -8.83 17.53
N TYR A 120 -7.04 -9.46 16.49
CA TYR A 120 -6.78 -10.90 16.43
C TYR A 120 -5.81 -11.37 17.51
N PHE A 121 -4.68 -10.67 17.66
CA PHE A 121 -3.67 -11.06 18.66
C PHE A 121 -4.11 -10.81 20.10
N VAL A 122 -4.80 -9.72 20.37
CA VAL A 122 -5.30 -9.41 21.73
C VAL A 122 -6.57 -10.22 22.05
N GLY A 123 -7.55 -10.24 21.15
CA GLY A 123 -8.88 -10.75 21.41
C GLY A 123 -9.01 -12.27 21.22
N ILE A 124 -8.32 -12.83 20.23
CA ILE A 124 -8.49 -14.23 19.83
C ILE A 124 -7.34 -15.10 20.31
N THR A 125 -6.11 -14.80 19.89
CA THR A 125 -4.97 -15.67 20.23
C THR A 125 -4.32 -15.36 21.56
N GLN A 126 -4.59 -14.20 22.14
CA GLN A 126 -3.98 -13.68 23.37
C GLN A 126 -2.45 -13.67 23.32
N ASN A 127 -1.90 -13.47 22.13
CA ASN A 127 -0.47 -13.41 21.88
C ASN A 127 0.02 -11.95 21.99
N LEU A 128 0.31 -11.52 23.23
CA LEU A 128 0.71 -10.13 23.50
C LEU A 128 2.01 -9.73 22.78
N LYS A 129 2.92 -10.66 22.54
CA LYS A 129 4.16 -10.36 21.81
C LYS A 129 3.87 -9.92 20.36
N HIS A 130 2.96 -10.63 19.68
CA HIS A 130 2.55 -10.25 18.32
C HIS A 130 1.64 -9.00 18.34
N ALA A 131 0.84 -8.83 19.39
CA ALA A 131 0.07 -7.61 19.58
C ALA A 131 0.96 -6.37 19.73
N ASP A 132 2.07 -6.48 20.48
CA ASP A 132 3.07 -5.42 20.64
C ASP A 132 3.70 -5.08 19.27
N ALA A 133 4.10 -6.08 18.47
CA ALA A 133 4.61 -5.86 17.12
C ALA A 133 3.57 -5.16 16.22
N ALA A 134 2.32 -5.62 16.23
CA ALA A 134 1.25 -4.98 15.45
C ALA A 134 1.04 -3.53 15.88
N TYR A 135 1.12 -3.22 17.17
CA TYR A 135 0.95 -1.86 17.66
C TYR A 135 2.17 -0.98 17.42
N TYR A 136 3.36 -1.41 17.87
CA TYR A 136 4.54 -0.55 17.86
C TYR A 136 5.19 -0.45 16.48
N ASP A 137 5.29 -1.55 15.74
CA ASP A 137 5.96 -1.56 14.45
C ASP A 137 4.99 -1.20 13.32
N TRP A 138 3.84 -1.87 13.25
CA TRP A 138 2.93 -1.72 12.11
C TRP A 138 1.99 -0.52 12.23
N ILE A 139 1.58 -0.09 13.43
CA ILE A 139 0.79 1.15 13.56
C ILE A 139 1.72 2.34 13.79
N VAL A 140 2.43 2.34 14.92
CA VAL A 140 3.21 3.51 15.34
C VAL A 140 4.44 3.72 14.44
N GLY A 141 5.16 2.66 14.11
CA GLY A 141 6.35 2.69 13.25
C GLY A 141 6.03 3.21 11.85
N HIS A 142 5.03 2.62 11.18
CA HIS A 142 4.60 3.06 9.84
C HIS A 142 4.17 4.53 9.83
N VAL A 143 3.30 4.93 10.75
CA VAL A 143 2.85 6.33 10.81
C VAL A 143 4.01 7.28 11.04
N ASN A 144 4.89 6.96 11.99
CA ASN A 144 6.04 7.80 12.32
C ASN A 144 7.03 7.91 11.16
N TRP A 145 7.25 6.84 10.39
CA TRP A 145 8.15 6.88 9.25
C TRP A 145 7.78 7.98 8.24
N PHE A 146 6.50 8.19 7.97
CA PHE A 146 6.07 9.25 7.06
C PHE A 146 6.38 10.68 7.56
N PHE A 147 6.68 10.84 8.85
CA PHE A 147 7.13 12.11 9.43
C PHE A 147 8.65 12.26 9.47
N THR A 148 9.41 11.19 9.16
CA THR A 148 10.87 11.27 9.02
C THR A 148 11.24 12.03 7.74
N GLU A 149 12.52 12.43 7.63
CA GLU A 149 13.05 13.05 6.41
C GLU A 149 12.88 12.11 5.20
N GLN A 150 13.17 10.82 5.36
CA GLN A 150 13.03 9.81 4.31
C GLN A 150 11.58 9.67 3.84
N GLY A 151 10.63 9.55 4.76
CA GLY A 151 9.20 9.42 4.44
C GLY A 151 8.63 10.68 3.77
N GLN A 152 9.12 11.86 4.16
CA GLN A 152 8.74 13.12 3.51
C GLN A 152 9.32 13.22 2.09
N GLN A 153 10.59 12.85 1.88
CA GLN A 153 11.23 12.78 0.57
C GLN A 153 10.50 11.79 -0.34
N PHE A 154 10.18 10.60 0.16
CA PHE A 154 9.37 9.62 -0.56
C PHE A 154 8.01 10.21 -0.98
N THR A 155 7.27 10.84 -0.06
CA THR A 155 5.96 11.44 -0.36
C THR A 155 6.06 12.50 -1.47
N GLN A 156 7.13 13.32 -1.47
CA GLN A 156 7.38 14.30 -2.52
C GLN A 156 7.73 13.65 -3.86
N THR A 157 8.58 12.62 -3.85
CA THR A 157 8.94 11.87 -5.06
C THR A 157 7.71 11.18 -5.64
N PHE A 158 6.92 10.51 -4.82
CA PHE A 158 5.68 9.86 -5.26
C PHE A 158 4.69 10.85 -5.87
N THR A 159 4.52 12.02 -5.25
CA THR A 159 3.67 13.08 -5.81
C THR A 159 4.15 13.53 -7.20
N ARG A 160 5.46 13.69 -7.39
CA ARG A 160 6.04 14.06 -8.70
C ARG A 160 5.85 12.96 -9.75
N LEU A 161 6.03 11.70 -9.36
CA LEU A 161 5.79 10.55 -10.26
C LEU A 161 4.33 10.53 -10.73
N LEU A 162 3.38 10.65 -9.82
CA LEU A 162 1.96 10.72 -10.17
C LEU A 162 1.64 11.87 -11.14
N GLN A 163 2.17 13.07 -10.89
CA GLN A 163 1.95 14.22 -11.76
C GLN A 163 2.50 14.00 -13.18
N ARG A 164 3.64 13.32 -13.30
CA ARG A 164 4.26 13.00 -14.59
C ARG A 164 3.44 11.99 -15.39
N GLU A 165 2.94 10.93 -14.74
CA GLU A 165 2.20 9.86 -15.41
C GLU A 165 0.74 10.24 -15.73
N LEU A 166 0.23 11.30 -15.11
CA LEU A 166 -1.15 11.78 -15.30
C LEU A 166 -1.25 13.02 -16.21
N SER A 167 -0.13 13.55 -16.70
CA SER A 167 -0.07 14.69 -17.62
C SER A 167 0.07 14.26 -19.06
#